data_25163452aa52ebb0196a6d8ea1bc54ce
#
_entry.id   25163452aa52ebb0196a6d8ea1bc54ce
#
_cell.length_a   1.000
_cell.length_b   1.000
_cell.length_c   1.000
_cell.angle_alpha   90.00
_cell.angle_beta   90.00
_cell.angle_gamma   90.00
#
_symmetry.space_group_name_H-M   'P 1'
#
loop_
_entity.id
_entity.type
_entity.pdbx_description
1 polymer ?
#
loop_
_entity_poly.entity_id
_entity_poly.type
_entity_poly.pdbx_seq_one_letter_code
_entity_poly.pdbx_strand_id
1 'polypeptide(L)'
;EGLRAQIASVKQALQNTEFSMSMVQTAEGALVEVNNLLIEMRQLATNAANEGANDHNTMLELQYQIRSAIEGIDRVSQFTSFGNKNLLDGTYGTKGVEGNENLLFIKGTTDTLSSPPFSGYEVNITELPKKAVLVKNLDDESASGLTITLEEEDGAIIKVEYPENGTAEGLVNRLKKAAFEEKMNLDINFNAEEEELTIEHREYGLAKGFTVTVNKEGVILENAFEPKLFLGGDVNGTINGEA
;
A
#
# COMPACT_ATOMS: atom_id res chain seq x y z
N GLU A 1 33.83 -53.53 -9.46
CA GLU A 1 32.98 -52.53 -10.15
C GLU A 1 32.11 -51.71 -9.15
N GLY A 2 31.52 -52.30 -8.10
CA GLY A 2 30.71 -51.65 -7.11
C GLY A 2 31.43 -50.53 -6.35
N LEU A 3 32.67 -50.72 -5.91
CA LEU A 3 33.47 -49.73 -5.23
C LEU A 3 33.82 -48.49 -6.11
N ARG A 4 34.06 -48.72 -7.39
CA ARG A 4 34.31 -47.62 -8.35
C ARG A 4 33.06 -46.77 -8.57
N ALA A 5 31.89 -47.38 -8.65
CA ALA A 5 30.61 -46.68 -8.74
C ALA A 5 30.30 -45.89 -7.48
N GLN A 6 30.58 -46.47 -6.29
CA GLN A 6 30.43 -45.74 -5.01
C GLN A 6 31.36 -44.52 -4.92
N ILE A 7 32.64 -44.65 -5.30
CA ILE A 7 33.60 -43.55 -5.31
C ILE A 7 33.14 -42.45 -6.28
N ALA A 8 32.66 -42.80 -7.47
CA ALA A 8 32.15 -41.83 -8.42
C ALA A 8 30.92 -41.10 -7.89
N SER A 9 29.99 -41.80 -7.22
CA SER A 9 28.80 -41.22 -6.59
C SER A 9 29.16 -40.26 -5.45
N VAL A 10 30.09 -40.67 -4.57
CA VAL A 10 30.56 -39.75 -3.48
C VAL A 10 31.27 -38.53 -4.04
N LYS A 11 32.09 -38.70 -5.07
CA LYS A 11 32.74 -37.55 -5.73
C LYS A 11 31.74 -36.59 -6.33
N GLN A 12 30.68 -37.10 -6.96
CA GLN A 12 29.60 -36.23 -7.48
C GLN A 12 28.81 -35.55 -6.38
N ALA A 13 28.54 -36.25 -5.28
CA ALA A 13 27.89 -35.66 -4.11
C ALA A 13 28.71 -34.52 -3.50
N LEU A 14 30.03 -34.68 -3.43
CA LEU A 14 30.94 -33.66 -2.97
C LEU A 14 30.92 -32.41 -3.87
N GLN A 15 30.96 -32.58 -5.17
CA GLN A 15 30.85 -31.51 -6.15
C GLN A 15 29.49 -30.76 -6.02
N ASN A 16 28.41 -31.50 -5.87
CA ASN A 16 27.08 -30.90 -5.66
C ASN A 16 27.01 -30.08 -4.38
N THR A 17 27.69 -30.54 -3.31
CA THR A 17 27.79 -29.77 -2.03
C THR A 17 28.60 -28.51 -2.22
N GLU A 18 29.71 -28.54 -2.94
CA GLU A 18 30.53 -27.36 -3.25
C GLU A 18 29.75 -26.32 -4.07
N PHE A 19 28.96 -26.75 -5.07
CA PHE A 19 28.08 -25.89 -5.84
C PHE A 19 26.98 -25.28 -4.95
N SER A 20 26.37 -26.08 -4.07
CA SER A 20 25.34 -25.58 -3.14
C SER A 20 25.93 -24.55 -2.17
N MET A 21 27.13 -24.79 -1.67
CA MET A 21 27.84 -23.82 -0.80
C MET A 21 28.12 -22.52 -1.54
N SER A 22 28.59 -22.56 -2.77
CA SER A 22 28.85 -21.37 -3.59
C SER A 22 27.56 -20.60 -3.89
N MET A 23 26.45 -21.31 -4.11
CA MET A 23 25.12 -20.69 -4.29
C MET A 23 24.67 -19.94 -3.03
N VAL A 24 24.81 -20.56 -1.85
CA VAL A 24 24.47 -19.95 -0.57
C VAL A 24 25.35 -18.72 -0.29
N GLN A 25 26.66 -18.82 -0.55
CA GLN A 25 27.58 -17.68 -0.38
C GLN A 25 27.22 -16.50 -1.30
N THR A 26 26.78 -16.79 -2.54
CA THR A 26 26.31 -15.74 -3.45
C THR A 26 25.06 -15.05 -2.90
N ALA A 27 24.08 -15.83 -2.40
CA ALA A 27 22.88 -15.28 -1.79
C ALA A 27 23.18 -14.48 -0.51
N GLU A 28 24.10 -14.97 0.33
CA GLU A 28 24.56 -14.30 1.54
C GLU A 28 25.20 -12.94 1.22
N GLY A 29 26.08 -12.88 0.21
CA GLY A 29 26.67 -11.62 -0.24
C GLY A 29 25.64 -10.60 -0.68
N ALA A 30 24.63 -11.04 -1.44
CA ALA A 30 23.53 -10.18 -1.86
C ALA A 30 22.65 -9.71 -0.68
N LEU A 31 22.39 -10.56 0.31
CA LEU A 31 21.65 -10.18 1.51
C LEU A 31 22.41 -9.20 2.40
N VAL A 32 23.74 -9.24 2.41
CA VAL A 32 24.57 -8.23 3.08
C VAL A 32 24.36 -6.86 2.43
N GLU A 33 24.29 -6.80 1.10
CA GLU A 33 24.00 -5.54 0.38
C GLU A 33 22.60 -5.02 0.71
N VAL A 34 21.58 -5.88 0.68
CA VAL A 34 20.22 -5.50 1.10
C VAL A 34 20.21 -4.97 2.53
N ASN A 35 20.91 -5.61 3.46
CA ASN A 35 20.99 -5.14 4.84
C ASN A 35 21.64 -3.75 4.95
N ASN A 36 22.69 -3.48 4.17
CA ASN A 36 23.32 -2.17 4.14
C ASN A 36 22.35 -1.09 3.62
N LEU A 37 21.60 -1.36 2.55
CA LEU A 37 20.59 -0.45 2.03
C LEU A 37 19.46 -0.20 3.04
N LEU A 38 19.03 -1.22 3.78
CA LEU A 38 18.03 -1.06 4.84
C LEU A 38 18.54 -0.21 6.00
N ILE A 39 19.80 -0.34 6.38
CA ILE A 39 20.44 0.51 7.41
C ILE A 39 20.49 1.95 6.93
N GLU A 40 20.88 2.19 5.67
CA GLU A 40 20.89 3.51 5.05
C GLU A 40 19.48 4.13 5.04
N MET A 41 18.47 3.39 4.57
CA MET A 41 17.07 3.84 4.59
C MET A 41 16.60 4.22 6.00
N ARG A 42 16.96 3.43 7.02
CA ARG A 42 16.65 3.75 8.41
C ARG A 42 17.30 5.05 8.87
N GLN A 43 18.56 5.29 8.48
CA GLN A 43 19.26 6.55 8.80
C GLN A 43 18.58 7.75 8.12
N LEU A 44 18.23 7.62 6.84
CA LEU A 44 17.52 8.64 6.08
C LEU A 44 16.14 8.94 6.69
N ALA A 45 15.38 7.91 7.06
CA ALA A 45 14.09 8.07 7.72
C ALA A 45 14.22 8.74 9.10
N THR A 46 15.26 8.37 9.88
CA THR A 46 15.53 9.01 11.17
C THR A 46 15.92 10.48 11.01
N ASN A 47 16.67 10.81 9.95
CA ASN A 47 17.00 12.20 9.61
C ASN A 47 15.74 12.97 9.21
N ALA A 48 14.90 12.37 8.36
CA ALA A 48 13.64 12.98 7.92
C ALA A 48 12.66 13.26 9.07
N ALA A 49 12.68 12.43 10.13
CA ALA A 49 11.84 12.64 11.31
C ALA A 49 12.18 13.89 12.13
N ASN A 50 13.31 14.54 11.86
CA ASN A 50 13.69 15.79 12.50
C ASN A 50 13.13 16.99 11.72
N GLU A 51 11.82 17.23 11.86
CA GLU A 51 11.09 18.30 11.14
C GLU A 51 11.62 19.70 11.42
N GLY A 52 12.21 19.92 12.60
CA GLY A 52 12.75 21.25 12.98
C GLY A 52 14.07 21.62 12.27
N ALA A 53 14.77 20.63 11.69
CA ALA A 53 16.05 20.84 11.02
C ALA A 53 15.95 20.74 9.50
N ASN A 54 14.90 20.12 8.97
CA ASN A 54 14.74 19.82 7.55
C ASN A 54 13.73 20.76 6.91
N ASP A 55 14.13 21.46 5.88
CA ASP A 55 13.23 22.20 5.01
C ASP A 55 12.58 21.26 3.96
N HIS A 56 11.62 21.80 3.20
CA HIS A 56 10.90 21.07 2.17
C HIS A 56 11.83 20.45 1.10
N ASN A 57 12.89 21.16 0.70
CA ASN A 57 13.81 20.66 -0.31
C ASN A 57 14.65 19.51 0.24
N THR A 58 15.14 19.64 1.47
CA THR A 58 15.86 18.56 2.17
C THR A 58 15.00 17.31 2.30
N MET A 59 13.71 17.46 2.63
CA MET A 59 12.77 16.34 2.72
C MET A 59 12.58 15.66 1.36
N LEU A 60 12.48 16.40 0.28
CA LEU A 60 12.43 15.85 -1.08
C LEU A 60 13.71 15.07 -1.45
N GLU A 61 14.87 15.60 -1.11
CA GLU A 61 16.14 14.91 -1.34
C GLU A 61 16.24 13.60 -0.57
N LEU A 62 15.84 13.59 0.71
CA LEU A 62 15.78 12.36 1.52
C LEU A 62 14.80 11.34 0.92
N GLN A 63 13.65 11.80 0.42
CA GLN A 63 12.69 10.96 -0.27
C GLN A 63 13.27 10.32 -1.56
N TYR A 64 14.03 11.08 -2.35
CA TYR A 64 14.70 10.55 -3.53
C TYR A 64 15.78 9.53 -3.18
N GLN A 65 16.53 9.74 -2.10
CA GLN A 65 17.54 8.79 -1.64
C GLN A 65 16.91 7.49 -1.16
N ILE A 66 15.81 7.55 -0.39
CA ILE A 66 15.05 6.36 0.04
C ILE A 66 14.52 5.59 -1.19
N ARG A 67 13.97 6.29 -2.18
CA ARG A 67 13.50 5.65 -3.42
C ARG A 67 14.64 4.95 -4.16
N SER A 68 15.80 5.58 -4.26
CA SER A 68 16.98 4.99 -4.89
C SER A 68 17.44 3.74 -4.15
N ALA A 69 17.39 3.73 -2.82
CA ALA A 69 17.72 2.56 -2.02
C ALA A 69 16.71 1.41 -2.25
N ILE A 70 15.41 1.71 -2.35
CA ILE A 70 14.37 0.71 -2.70
C ILE A 70 14.65 0.10 -4.08
N GLU A 71 14.93 0.93 -5.09
CA GLU A 71 15.31 0.46 -6.43
C GLU A 71 16.61 -0.37 -6.41
N GLY A 72 17.52 -0.07 -5.49
CA GLY A 72 18.71 -0.88 -5.23
C GLY A 72 18.37 -2.27 -4.72
N ILE A 73 17.45 -2.38 -3.75
CA ILE A 73 16.97 -3.66 -3.20
C ILE A 73 16.26 -4.47 -4.30
N ASP A 74 15.39 -3.85 -5.09
CA ASP A 74 14.70 -4.52 -6.18
C ASP A 74 15.68 -5.07 -7.20
N ARG A 75 16.71 -4.31 -7.53
CA ARG A 75 17.76 -4.73 -8.44
C ARG A 75 18.55 -5.92 -7.89
N VAL A 76 18.94 -5.90 -6.61
CA VAL A 76 19.60 -7.03 -5.95
C VAL A 76 18.70 -8.27 -5.98
N SER A 77 17.41 -8.13 -5.69
CA SER A 77 16.45 -9.23 -5.74
C SER A 77 16.33 -9.85 -7.13
N GLN A 78 16.24 -9.03 -8.17
CA GLN A 78 15.99 -9.51 -9.55
C GLN A 78 17.25 -10.07 -10.22
N PHE A 79 18.43 -9.53 -9.92
CA PHE A 79 19.66 -9.87 -10.64
C PHE A 79 20.61 -10.79 -9.87
N THR A 80 20.35 -11.08 -8.58
CA THR A 80 21.17 -12.05 -7.84
C THR A 80 20.88 -13.46 -8.36
N SER A 81 21.83 -13.99 -9.10
CA SER A 81 21.71 -15.32 -9.72
C SER A 81 22.95 -16.17 -9.53
N PHE A 82 22.77 -17.49 -9.55
CA PHE A 82 23.83 -18.47 -9.60
C PHE A 82 23.63 -19.35 -10.84
N GLY A 83 24.53 -19.19 -11.82
CA GLY A 83 24.32 -19.71 -13.17
C GLY A 83 23.14 -19.00 -13.84
N ASN A 84 22.11 -19.75 -14.20
CA ASN A 84 20.88 -19.25 -14.82
C ASN A 84 19.67 -19.28 -13.86
N LYS A 85 19.92 -19.34 -12.54
CA LYS A 85 18.88 -19.42 -11.53
C LYS A 85 18.95 -18.18 -10.62
N ASN A 86 17.87 -17.43 -10.55
CA ASN A 86 17.74 -16.33 -9.59
C ASN A 86 17.58 -16.89 -8.18
N LEU A 87 18.21 -16.26 -7.20
CA LEU A 87 18.26 -16.76 -5.83
C LEU A 87 17.29 -16.05 -4.89
N LEU A 88 16.98 -14.76 -5.16
CA LEU A 88 16.25 -13.87 -4.23
C LEU A 88 14.91 -13.37 -4.80
N ASP A 89 14.50 -13.82 -5.96
CA ASP A 89 13.25 -13.42 -6.64
C ASP A 89 12.01 -14.20 -6.15
N GLY A 90 12.15 -15.03 -5.10
CA GLY A 90 11.08 -15.86 -4.57
C GLY A 90 10.86 -17.19 -5.30
N THR A 91 11.57 -17.47 -6.38
CA THR A 91 11.38 -18.71 -7.18
C THR A 91 11.77 -19.98 -6.43
N TYR A 92 12.57 -19.87 -5.36
CA TYR A 92 12.94 -20.98 -4.47
C TYR A 92 12.01 -21.14 -3.25
N GLY A 93 11.08 -20.21 -3.04
CA GLY A 93 10.08 -20.31 -1.98
C GLY A 93 8.96 -21.31 -2.30
N THR A 94 8.04 -21.46 -1.35
CA THR A 94 6.79 -22.18 -1.58
C THR A 94 6.01 -21.45 -2.65
N LYS A 95 5.69 -22.14 -3.75
CA LYS A 95 4.93 -21.54 -4.86
C LYS A 95 3.45 -21.81 -4.67
N GLY A 96 2.65 -20.78 -4.71
CA GLY A 96 1.21 -20.87 -4.89
C GLY A 96 0.84 -20.63 -6.35
N VAL A 97 -0.24 -21.25 -6.79
CA VAL A 97 -0.86 -20.99 -8.08
C VAL A 97 -2.19 -20.35 -7.79
N GLU A 98 -2.35 -19.11 -8.25
CA GLU A 98 -3.62 -18.40 -8.10
C GLU A 98 -4.66 -19.02 -9.04
N GLY A 99 -5.83 -19.30 -8.49
CA GLY A 99 -6.98 -19.78 -9.28
C GLY A 99 -7.75 -18.67 -9.97
N ASN A 100 -7.45 -17.40 -9.63
CA ASN A 100 -8.14 -16.22 -10.14
C ASN A 100 -7.18 -15.02 -10.15
N GLU A 101 -7.29 -14.15 -11.16
CA GLU A 101 -6.49 -12.93 -11.33
C GLU A 101 -6.64 -11.91 -10.19
N ASN A 102 -7.70 -12.01 -9.40
CA ASN A 102 -7.95 -11.13 -8.24
C ASN A 102 -7.28 -11.65 -6.94
N LEU A 103 -6.60 -12.77 -7.00
CA LEU A 103 -5.86 -13.34 -5.87
C LEU A 103 -4.38 -13.30 -6.17
N LEU A 104 -3.58 -12.80 -5.22
CA LEU A 104 -2.13 -12.80 -5.29
C LEU A 104 -1.56 -13.70 -4.20
N PHE A 105 -0.80 -14.72 -4.60
CA PHE A 105 -0.04 -15.53 -3.66
C PHE A 105 1.20 -14.74 -3.19
N ILE A 106 1.21 -14.36 -1.91
CA ILE A 106 2.31 -13.55 -1.35
C ILE A 106 3.40 -14.46 -0.77
N LYS A 107 3.02 -15.45 0.05
CA LYS A 107 3.98 -16.31 0.74
C LYS A 107 3.31 -17.57 1.29
N GLY A 108 4.04 -18.70 1.27
CA GLY A 108 3.70 -19.91 2.00
C GLY A 108 4.88 -20.40 2.83
N THR A 109 4.60 -21.20 3.84
CA THR A 109 5.60 -21.94 4.62
C THR A 109 5.56 -23.40 4.27
N THR A 110 6.55 -24.21 4.70
CA THR A 110 6.55 -25.66 4.52
C THR A 110 5.38 -26.35 5.22
N ASP A 111 4.78 -25.67 6.20
CA ASP A 111 3.61 -26.16 6.94
C ASP A 111 2.28 -25.74 6.31
N THR A 112 2.35 -24.94 5.22
CA THR A 112 1.17 -24.62 4.42
C THR A 112 0.77 -25.89 3.67
N LEU A 113 -0.24 -26.56 4.21
CA LEU A 113 -0.78 -27.79 3.59
C LEU A 113 -1.69 -27.41 2.43
N SER A 114 -1.48 -28.04 1.29
CA SER A 114 -2.51 -28.05 0.27
C SER A 114 -3.70 -28.88 0.77
N SER A 115 -4.92 -28.34 0.66
CA SER A 115 -6.13 -29.12 1.00
C SER A 115 -6.13 -30.46 0.28
N PRO A 116 -6.52 -31.55 0.96
CA PRO A 116 -6.57 -32.85 0.32
C PRO A 116 -7.73 -32.93 -0.69
N PRO A 117 -7.58 -33.65 -1.80
CA PRO A 117 -6.39 -34.02 -2.49
C PRO A 117 -6.10 -33.08 -3.67
N PHE A 118 -5.15 -32.17 -3.55
CA PHE A 118 -4.59 -31.35 -4.65
C PHE A 118 -5.39 -30.12 -5.12
N SER A 119 -6.36 -29.63 -4.38
CA SER A 119 -7.18 -28.48 -4.80
C SER A 119 -6.81 -27.13 -4.16
N GLY A 120 -5.77 -27.08 -3.31
CA GLY A 120 -5.38 -25.82 -2.66
C GLY A 120 -6.39 -25.33 -1.63
N TYR A 121 -6.37 -24.03 -1.34
CA TYR A 121 -7.34 -23.36 -0.48
C TYR A 121 -8.48 -22.85 -1.32
N GLU A 122 -9.73 -23.13 -0.90
CA GLU A 122 -10.90 -22.52 -1.48
C GLU A 122 -11.13 -21.17 -0.80
N VAL A 123 -11.02 -20.09 -1.59
CA VAL A 123 -11.29 -18.72 -1.13
C VAL A 123 -12.63 -18.29 -1.72
N ASN A 124 -13.61 -18.05 -0.87
CA ASN A 124 -14.91 -17.55 -1.28
C ASN A 124 -15.12 -16.16 -0.71
N ILE A 125 -15.09 -15.13 -1.57
CA ILE A 125 -15.32 -13.73 -1.20
C ILE A 125 -16.80 -13.43 -1.42
N THR A 126 -17.52 -13.13 -0.36
CA THR A 126 -18.95 -12.81 -0.39
C THR A 126 -19.20 -11.31 -0.53
N GLU A 127 -18.31 -10.47 0.01
CA GLU A 127 -18.36 -9.01 -0.13
C GLU A 127 -16.96 -8.46 -0.43
N LEU A 128 -16.88 -7.61 -1.44
CA LEU A 128 -15.66 -6.88 -1.76
C LEU A 128 -15.46 -5.72 -0.79
N PRO A 129 -14.19 -5.37 -0.47
CA PRO A 129 -13.92 -4.22 0.35
C PRO A 129 -14.39 -2.94 -0.35
N LYS A 130 -14.89 -1.99 0.43
CA LYS A 130 -15.35 -0.70 -0.05
C LYS A 130 -14.56 0.42 0.60
N LYS A 131 -14.35 1.48 -0.14
CA LYS A 131 -13.80 2.73 0.39
C LYS A 131 -14.93 3.57 0.97
N ALA A 132 -14.59 4.42 1.93
CA ALA A 132 -15.50 5.48 2.36
C ALA A 132 -15.60 6.52 1.24
N VAL A 133 -16.81 6.82 0.79
CA VAL A 133 -17.05 7.76 -0.33
C VAL A 133 -18.20 8.69 0.02
N LEU A 134 -18.00 9.98 -0.23
CA LEU A 134 -19.04 11.01 -0.31
C LEU A 134 -19.11 11.49 -1.75
N VAL A 135 -20.29 11.40 -2.35
CA VAL A 135 -20.59 11.98 -3.67
C VAL A 135 -21.76 12.92 -3.52
N LYS A 136 -21.59 14.19 -3.91
CA LYS A 136 -22.63 15.22 -3.80
C LYS A 136 -22.50 16.26 -4.89
N ASN A 137 -23.64 16.71 -5.38
CA ASN A 137 -23.69 17.86 -6.28
C ASN A 137 -23.33 19.13 -5.51
N LEU A 138 -22.49 19.95 -6.12
CA LEU A 138 -21.96 21.17 -5.56
C LEU A 138 -21.86 22.23 -6.68
N ASP A 139 -22.85 23.08 -6.80
CA ASP A 139 -22.83 24.23 -7.67
C ASP A 139 -22.15 25.45 -7.02
N ASP A 140 -21.93 26.52 -7.76
CA ASP A 140 -21.27 27.71 -7.27
C ASP A 140 -22.09 28.43 -6.19
N GLU A 141 -23.42 28.42 -6.27
CA GLU A 141 -24.31 29.01 -5.28
C GLU A 141 -24.23 28.27 -3.93
N SER A 142 -24.22 26.95 -4.00
CA SER A 142 -24.07 26.07 -2.83
C SER A 142 -22.69 26.18 -2.18
N ALA A 143 -21.65 26.32 -2.99
CA ALA A 143 -20.28 26.48 -2.51
C ALA A 143 -20.03 27.85 -1.85
N SER A 144 -20.75 28.88 -2.26
CA SER A 144 -20.59 30.25 -1.73
C SER A 144 -20.80 30.31 -0.22
N GLY A 145 -19.85 30.82 0.54
CA GLY A 145 -19.92 30.93 2.01
C GLY A 145 -20.01 29.59 2.76
N LEU A 146 -19.69 28.48 2.09
CA LEU A 146 -19.70 27.15 2.70
C LEU A 146 -18.45 26.97 3.57
N THR A 147 -18.65 26.42 4.75
CA THR A 147 -17.57 25.92 5.63
C THR A 147 -17.68 24.42 5.69
N ILE A 148 -16.59 23.74 5.33
CA ILE A 148 -16.48 22.28 5.39
C ILE A 148 -15.38 21.93 6.39
N THR A 149 -15.70 21.02 7.31
CA THR A 149 -14.72 20.37 8.18
C THR A 149 -14.67 18.90 7.82
N LEU A 150 -13.46 18.40 7.56
CA LEU A 150 -13.19 16.97 7.35
C LEU A 150 -12.29 16.50 8.49
N GLU A 151 -12.61 15.34 9.04
CA GLU A 151 -11.89 14.70 10.13
C GLU A 151 -11.70 13.22 9.80
N GLU A 152 -10.47 12.74 9.85
CA GLU A 152 -10.14 11.32 9.71
C GLU A 152 -10.05 10.64 11.08
N GLU A 153 -10.18 9.31 11.11
CA GLU A 153 -10.10 8.52 12.36
C GLU A 153 -8.73 8.61 13.05
N ASP A 154 -7.66 8.91 12.33
CA ASP A 154 -6.31 9.13 12.87
C ASP A 154 -6.15 10.49 13.58
N GLY A 155 -7.18 11.32 13.54
CA GLY A 155 -7.25 12.62 14.19
C GLY A 155 -6.80 13.79 13.32
N ALA A 156 -6.51 13.59 12.04
CA ALA A 156 -6.27 14.69 11.11
C ALA A 156 -7.56 15.46 10.86
N ILE A 157 -7.53 16.77 11.05
CA ILE A 157 -8.71 17.65 10.93
C ILE A 157 -8.36 18.85 10.05
N ILE A 158 -9.18 19.09 9.03
CA ILE A 158 -9.14 20.33 8.25
C ILE A 158 -10.46 21.05 8.32
N LYS A 159 -10.38 22.37 8.38
CA LYS A 159 -11.54 23.28 8.29
C LYS A 159 -11.28 24.29 7.19
N VAL A 160 -12.11 24.27 6.17
CA VAL A 160 -12.02 25.20 5.05
C VAL A 160 -13.26 26.11 5.07
N GLU A 161 -13.03 27.41 5.24
CA GLU A 161 -14.02 28.45 5.11
C GLU A 161 -13.91 29.07 3.72
N TYR A 162 -15.01 29.10 2.98
CA TYR A 162 -15.02 29.62 1.64
C TYR A 162 -15.81 30.93 1.56
N PRO A 163 -15.28 31.97 0.89
CA PRO A 163 -15.92 33.27 0.86
C PRO A 163 -17.22 33.26 0.07
N GLU A 164 -18.07 34.24 0.34
CA GLU A 164 -19.23 34.51 -0.50
C GLU A 164 -18.79 34.90 -1.93
N ASN A 165 -19.50 34.45 -2.93
CA ASN A 165 -19.18 34.58 -4.36
C ASN A 165 -17.96 33.77 -4.85
N GLY A 166 -17.57 32.71 -4.16
CA GLY A 166 -16.60 31.74 -4.67
C GLY A 166 -17.24 30.66 -5.55
N THR A 167 -16.43 29.97 -6.33
CA THR A 167 -16.86 28.87 -7.20
C THR A 167 -16.69 27.50 -6.54
N ALA A 168 -17.47 26.50 -6.93
CA ALA A 168 -17.35 25.13 -6.45
C ALA A 168 -15.91 24.57 -6.66
N GLU A 169 -15.35 24.80 -7.86
CA GLU A 169 -13.96 24.41 -8.16
C GLU A 169 -12.94 25.06 -7.23
N GLY A 170 -13.12 26.35 -6.92
CA GLY A 170 -12.25 27.09 -6.00
C GLY A 170 -12.30 26.54 -4.57
N LEU A 171 -13.48 26.16 -4.07
CA LEU A 171 -13.64 25.49 -2.79
C LEU A 171 -12.90 24.14 -2.79
N VAL A 172 -13.11 23.31 -3.82
CA VAL A 172 -12.46 21.99 -3.93
C VAL A 172 -10.95 22.12 -3.99
N ASN A 173 -10.41 23.10 -4.70
CA ASN A 173 -8.97 23.35 -4.74
C ASN A 173 -8.39 23.72 -3.38
N ARG A 174 -9.15 24.49 -2.56
CA ARG A 174 -8.75 24.78 -1.16
C ARG A 174 -8.82 23.52 -0.29
N LEU A 175 -9.86 22.69 -0.44
CA LEU A 175 -9.96 21.42 0.26
C LEU A 175 -8.80 20.48 -0.07
N LYS A 176 -8.48 20.32 -1.36
CA LYS A 176 -7.32 19.53 -1.82
C LYS A 176 -6.02 20.01 -1.18
N LYS A 177 -5.80 21.32 -1.18
CA LYS A 177 -4.60 21.91 -0.60
C LYS A 177 -4.52 21.66 0.90
N ALA A 178 -5.59 21.91 1.65
CA ALA A 178 -5.65 21.68 3.09
C ALA A 178 -5.45 20.20 3.44
N ALA A 179 -6.11 19.28 2.72
CA ALA A 179 -5.95 17.85 2.91
C ALA A 179 -4.51 17.37 2.64
N PHE A 180 -3.85 17.97 1.65
CA PHE A 180 -2.45 17.67 1.35
C PHE A 180 -1.50 18.17 2.45
N GLU A 181 -1.72 19.39 2.96
CA GLU A 181 -0.92 20.01 4.04
C GLU A 181 -0.99 19.19 5.33
N GLU A 182 -2.18 18.70 5.69
CA GLU A 182 -2.41 17.86 6.88
C GLU A 182 -2.16 16.36 6.60
N LYS A 183 -1.69 16.00 5.40
CA LYS A 183 -1.36 14.61 4.99
C LYS A 183 -2.55 13.64 5.09
N MET A 184 -3.76 14.11 4.88
CA MET A 184 -4.95 13.27 4.91
C MET A 184 -4.93 12.22 3.79
N ASN A 185 -5.43 11.03 4.09
CA ASN A 185 -5.56 9.91 3.14
C ASN A 185 -6.82 10.01 2.27
N LEU A 186 -7.19 11.22 1.87
CA LEU A 186 -8.36 11.50 1.07
C LEU A 186 -7.98 11.87 -0.36
N ASP A 187 -8.76 11.39 -1.32
CA ASP A 187 -8.80 11.86 -2.70
C ASP A 187 -10.06 12.70 -2.88
N ILE A 188 -9.86 13.98 -3.19
CA ILE A 188 -10.94 14.95 -3.36
C ILE A 188 -10.98 15.32 -4.84
N ASN A 189 -12.09 15.08 -5.52
CA ASN A 189 -12.26 15.35 -6.95
C ASN A 189 -13.52 16.17 -7.20
N PHE A 190 -13.51 16.93 -8.29
CA PHE A 190 -14.64 17.71 -8.74
C PHE A 190 -14.81 17.54 -10.25
N ASN A 191 -16.00 17.11 -10.65
CA ASN A 191 -16.39 17.06 -12.04
C ASN A 191 -17.20 18.32 -12.36
N ALA A 192 -16.61 19.24 -13.11
CA ALA A 192 -17.24 20.52 -13.43
C ALA A 192 -18.41 20.39 -14.44
N GLU A 193 -18.49 19.30 -15.22
CA GLU A 193 -19.59 19.07 -16.17
C GLU A 193 -20.86 18.60 -15.46
N GLU A 194 -20.68 17.80 -14.40
CA GLU A 194 -21.77 17.23 -13.60
C GLU A 194 -21.99 17.98 -12.28
N GLU A 195 -21.16 18.99 -12.00
CA GLU A 195 -21.13 19.76 -10.74
C GLU A 195 -21.05 18.84 -9.51
N GLU A 196 -20.26 17.75 -9.63
CA GLU A 196 -20.18 16.69 -8.63
C GLU A 196 -18.87 16.75 -7.85
N LEU A 197 -18.99 16.89 -6.52
CA LEU A 197 -17.89 16.72 -5.56
C LEU A 197 -17.83 15.26 -5.12
N THR A 198 -16.68 14.65 -5.29
CA THR A 198 -16.35 13.32 -4.75
C THR A 198 -15.22 13.44 -3.74
N ILE A 199 -15.45 12.94 -2.53
CA ILE A 199 -14.42 12.75 -1.49
C ILE A 199 -14.34 11.26 -1.20
N GLU A 200 -13.19 10.68 -1.41
CA GLU A 200 -12.96 9.23 -1.25
C GLU A 200 -11.75 8.99 -0.36
N HIS A 201 -11.87 8.05 0.60
CA HIS A 201 -10.71 7.59 1.36
C HIS A 201 -9.82 6.71 0.47
N ARG A 202 -8.49 6.86 0.52
CA ARG A 202 -7.57 6.10 -0.34
C ARG A 202 -7.52 4.63 -0.01
N GLU A 203 -7.70 4.28 1.26
CA GLU A 203 -7.65 2.92 1.75
C GLU A 203 -9.06 2.31 1.86
N TYR A 204 -9.10 0.99 1.71
CA TYR A 204 -10.30 0.19 1.92
C TYR A 204 -10.42 -0.22 3.39
N GLY A 205 -11.64 -0.54 3.85
CA GLY A 205 -11.88 -1.15 5.13
C GLY A 205 -12.85 -0.38 6.03
N LEU A 206 -13.46 -1.10 6.96
CA LEU A 206 -14.44 -0.54 7.90
C LEU A 206 -13.81 0.48 8.87
N ALA A 207 -12.54 0.27 9.23
CA ALA A 207 -11.77 1.19 10.07
C ALA A 207 -11.19 2.38 9.29
N LYS A 208 -11.54 2.54 8.02
CA LYS A 208 -11.06 3.61 7.14
C LYS A 208 -12.23 4.48 6.73
N GLY A 209 -12.27 5.66 7.33
CA GLY A 209 -13.37 6.56 7.11
C GLY A 209 -13.01 8.01 7.40
N PHE A 210 -13.97 8.88 7.17
CA PHE A 210 -13.86 10.29 7.47
C PHE A 210 -15.21 10.86 7.88
N THR A 211 -15.17 11.88 8.71
CA THR A 211 -16.35 12.64 9.14
C THR A 211 -16.42 13.97 8.40
N VAL A 212 -17.58 14.34 7.96
CA VAL A 212 -17.86 15.61 7.30
C VAL A 212 -18.81 16.43 8.15
N THR A 213 -18.50 17.70 8.34
CA THR A 213 -19.39 18.68 8.96
C THR A 213 -19.47 19.93 8.08
N VAL A 214 -20.65 20.45 7.88
CA VAL A 214 -20.88 21.66 7.08
C VAL A 214 -21.71 22.70 7.86
N ASN A 215 -21.61 23.97 7.46
CA ASN A 215 -22.37 25.05 8.07
C ASN A 215 -23.71 25.37 7.36
N LYS A 216 -23.97 24.72 6.22
CA LYS A 216 -25.20 24.90 5.43
C LYS A 216 -25.97 23.59 5.31
N GLU A 217 -27.25 23.64 5.60
CA GLU A 217 -28.20 22.53 5.47
C GLU A 217 -28.51 22.26 4.00
N GLY A 218 -28.63 20.98 3.64
CA GLY A 218 -29.07 20.54 2.30
C GLY A 218 -28.05 20.64 1.16
N VAL A 219 -26.85 21.20 1.41
CA VAL A 219 -25.82 21.36 0.38
C VAL A 219 -25.02 20.06 0.20
N ILE A 220 -24.25 19.67 1.20
CA ILE A 220 -23.46 18.41 1.19
C ILE A 220 -24.11 17.40 2.13
N LEU A 221 -24.58 17.84 3.27
CA LEU A 221 -25.31 17.06 4.27
C LEU A 221 -26.73 17.58 4.42
N GLU A 222 -27.65 16.71 4.86
CA GLU A 222 -29.03 17.08 5.14
C GLU A 222 -29.11 18.09 6.29
N ASN A 223 -28.30 17.89 7.33
CA ASN A 223 -28.25 18.73 8.51
C ASN A 223 -26.95 19.55 8.57
N ALA A 224 -27.04 20.85 8.82
CA ALA A 224 -25.91 21.68 9.11
C ALA A 224 -25.40 21.43 10.55
N PHE A 225 -24.08 21.61 10.76
CA PHE A 225 -23.39 21.47 12.05
C PHE A 225 -23.45 20.09 12.71
N GLU A 226 -24.07 19.11 12.07
CA GLU A 226 -24.06 17.72 12.53
C GLU A 226 -22.95 16.95 11.78
N PRO A 227 -21.99 16.31 12.49
CA PRO A 227 -20.97 15.49 11.86
C PRO A 227 -21.58 14.23 11.28
N LYS A 228 -21.27 13.91 10.03
CA LYS A 228 -21.67 12.66 9.37
C LYS A 228 -20.45 11.84 9.05
N LEU A 229 -20.43 10.62 9.59
CA LEU A 229 -19.36 9.65 9.37
C LEU A 229 -19.62 8.85 8.09
N PHE A 230 -18.58 8.74 7.26
CA PHE A 230 -18.53 7.89 6.07
C PHE A 230 -17.49 6.80 6.33
N LEU A 231 -17.90 5.54 6.23
CA LEU A 231 -17.05 4.39 6.47
C LEU A 231 -16.89 3.56 5.19
N GLY A 232 -15.73 2.97 5.05
CA GLY A 232 -15.51 1.91 4.08
C GLY A 232 -16.14 0.60 4.50
N GLY A 233 -15.80 -0.48 3.84
CA GLY A 233 -16.24 -1.83 4.17
C GLY A 233 -15.08 -2.82 4.05
N ASP A 234 -15.03 -3.77 4.96
CA ASP A 234 -14.06 -4.85 4.91
C ASP A 234 -14.46 -5.91 3.89
N VAL A 235 -13.46 -6.68 3.46
CA VAL A 235 -13.73 -7.89 2.68
C VAL A 235 -14.35 -8.94 3.60
N ASN A 236 -15.45 -9.54 3.16
CA ASN A 236 -16.06 -10.69 3.83
C ASN A 236 -15.95 -11.92 2.95
N GLY A 237 -15.68 -13.05 3.58
CA GLY A 237 -15.53 -14.30 2.87
C GLY A 237 -15.09 -15.44 3.76
N THR A 238 -14.85 -16.59 3.17
CA THR A 238 -14.37 -17.77 3.87
C THR A 238 -13.16 -18.36 3.18
N ILE A 239 -12.27 -18.97 3.96
CA ILE A 239 -11.16 -19.79 3.47
C ILE A 239 -11.44 -21.23 3.92
N ASN A 240 -11.64 -22.15 2.97
CA ASN A 240 -12.05 -23.53 3.22
C ASN A 240 -13.35 -23.64 4.07
N GLY A 241 -14.26 -22.67 3.91
CA GLY A 241 -15.51 -22.62 4.67
C GLY A 241 -15.43 -22.04 6.08
N GLU A 242 -14.25 -21.60 6.52
CA GLU A 242 -14.05 -20.89 7.80
C GLU A 242 -13.93 -19.37 7.53
N ALA A 243 -14.66 -18.54 8.33
CA ALA A 243 -14.72 -17.09 8.24
C ALA A 243 -13.62 -16.42 9.08
#